data_1e4c93c106c8b2354a4a39bf886fc0f3
#
_entry.id   1e4c93c106c8b2354a4a39bf886fc0f3
#
_cell.length_a   1.000
_cell.length_b   1.000
_cell.length_c   1.000
_cell.angle_alpha   90.00
_cell.angle_beta   90.00
_cell.angle_gamma   90.00
#
_symmetry.space_group_name_H-M   'P 1'
#
loop_
_entity.id
_entity.type
_entity.pdbx_description
1 polymer ?
#
loop_
_entity_poly.entity_id
_entity_poly.type
_entity_poly.pdbx_seq_one_letter_code
_entity_poly.pdbx_strand_id
1 'polypeptide(L)'
;MIAGVSVADTTTKLDREAAKIDSHASKFGDTAAFEALSERLNIPTATLQSQKSSSNFGFGQLVIANELAKASGKTFDQISQEFKGGKTWSQIAQESNLKLGRIVKDAKRTDKEMKEEWKEQQTALKHPERAQKETAKETREADKRAAASQRQTMARPHGKNR
;
A
#
# COMPACT_ATOMS: atom_id res chain seq x y z
N MET A 1 3.24 -28.54 22.63
CA MET A 1 1.99 -28.56 21.83
C MET A 1 1.89 -27.24 21.09
N ILE A 2 2.19 -27.26 19.81
CA ILE A 2 2.02 -26.09 18.93
C ILE A 2 0.56 -26.14 18.49
N ALA A 3 -0.24 -25.18 18.94
CA ALA A 3 -1.62 -25.03 18.49
C ALA A 3 -1.59 -24.71 16.99
N GLY A 4 -1.91 -25.69 16.18
CA GLY A 4 -2.04 -25.55 14.74
C GLY A 4 -3.21 -24.61 14.45
N VAL A 5 -2.92 -23.37 14.04
CA VAL A 5 -3.93 -22.52 13.45
C VAL A 5 -4.40 -23.22 12.18
N SER A 6 -5.65 -23.64 12.15
CA SER A 6 -6.22 -24.36 11.03
C SER A 6 -6.09 -23.54 9.74
N VAL A 7 -5.58 -24.16 8.69
CA VAL A 7 -5.44 -23.54 7.36
C VAL A 7 -6.74 -22.94 6.86
N ALA A 8 -7.87 -23.56 7.17
CA ALA A 8 -9.21 -23.05 6.85
C ALA A 8 -9.53 -21.71 7.52
N ASP A 9 -9.13 -21.51 8.79
CA ASP A 9 -9.38 -20.26 9.52
C ASP A 9 -8.58 -19.08 8.94
N THR A 10 -7.40 -19.34 8.45
CA THR A 10 -6.52 -18.29 7.88
C THR A 10 -6.97 -17.89 6.47
N THR A 11 -7.48 -18.83 5.64
CA THR A 11 -8.10 -18.52 4.34
C THR A 11 -9.31 -17.62 4.53
N THR A 12 -10.18 -17.97 5.48
CA THR A 12 -11.35 -17.13 5.83
C THR A 12 -10.95 -15.73 6.32
N LYS A 13 -9.80 -15.59 6.99
CA LYS A 13 -9.27 -14.27 7.39
C LYS A 13 -8.82 -13.44 6.20
N LEU A 14 -8.11 -14.04 5.24
CA LEU A 14 -7.71 -13.34 4.00
C LEU A 14 -8.92 -12.89 3.19
N ASP A 15 -9.91 -13.75 3.03
CA ASP A 15 -11.14 -13.42 2.31
C ASP A 15 -11.91 -12.27 2.99
N ARG A 16 -11.94 -12.24 4.31
CA ARG A 16 -12.53 -11.10 5.06
C ARG A 16 -11.74 -9.81 4.87
N GLU A 17 -10.42 -9.85 4.87
CA GLU A 17 -9.62 -8.64 4.63
C GLU A 17 -9.78 -8.18 3.18
N ALA A 18 -9.86 -9.09 2.20
CA ALA A 18 -10.19 -8.75 0.81
C ALA A 18 -11.54 -8.03 0.72
N ALA A 19 -12.59 -8.58 1.34
CA ALA A 19 -13.92 -7.97 1.34
C ALA A 19 -13.95 -6.58 2.00
N LYS A 20 -13.14 -6.33 3.03
CA LYS A 20 -13.01 -4.99 3.64
C LYS A 20 -12.36 -4.00 2.69
N ILE A 21 -11.27 -4.39 2.03
CA ILE A 21 -10.59 -3.57 1.04
C ILE A 21 -11.55 -3.24 -0.10
N ASP A 22 -12.31 -4.21 -0.62
CA ASP A 22 -13.31 -3.99 -1.65
C ASP A 22 -14.41 -3.01 -1.19
N SER A 23 -14.89 -3.16 0.04
CA SER A 23 -15.88 -2.25 0.63
C SER A 23 -15.37 -0.81 0.76
N HIS A 24 -14.10 -0.63 1.14
CA HIS A 24 -13.51 0.71 1.23
C HIS A 24 -13.26 1.28 -0.17
N ALA A 25 -12.69 0.50 -1.10
CA ALA A 25 -12.48 0.93 -2.48
C ALA A 25 -13.78 1.39 -3.15
N SER A 26 -14.88 0.68 -2.92
CA SER A 26 -16.21 1.07 -3.43
C SER A 26 -16.69 2.43 -2.89
N LYS A 27 -16.28 2.81 -1.67
CA LYS A 27 -16.62 4.11 -1.08
C LYS A 27 -15.73 5.24 -1.60
N PHE A 28 -14.48 4.93 -1.91
CA PHE A 28 -13.50 5.91 -2.36
C PHE A 28 -13.61 6.21 -3.85
N GLY A 29 -14.13 5.27 -4.61
CA GLY A 29 -14.09 5.25 -6.06
C GLY A 29 -12.79 4.67 -6.60
N ASP A 30 -12.86 4.11 -7.80
CA ASP A 30 -11.76 3.35 -8.40
C ASP A 30 -10.46 4.15 -8.53
N THR A 31 -10.53 5.43 -8.91
CA THR A 31 -9.35 6.27 -9.09
C THR A 31 -8.57 6.42 -7.78
N ALA A 32 -9.25 6.84 -6.71
CA ALA A 32 -8.61 7.01 -5.39
C ALA A 32 -8.11 5.68 -4.82
N ALA A 33 -8.84 4.58 -5.04
CA ALA A 33 -8.42 3.26 -4.63
C ALA A 33 -7.13 2.81 -5.35
N PHE A 34 -7.01 3.07 -6.65
CA PHE A 34 -5.79 2.76 -7.41
C PHE A 34 -4.60 3.62 -6.97
N GLU A 35 -4.80 4.91 -6.69
CA GLU A 35 -3.76 5.81 -6.19
C GLU A 35 -3.21 5.33 -4.85
N ALA A 36 -4.08 5.09 -3.88
CA ALA A 36 -3.71 4.58 -2.57
C ALA A 36 -2.98 3.23 -2.64
N LEU A 37 -3.46 2.31 -3.48
CA LEU A 37 -2.79 1.03 -3.68
C LEU A 37 -1.44 1.15 -4.40
N SER A 38 -1.32 2.08 -5.33
CA SER A 38 -0.07 2.34 -6.05
C SER A 38 1.03 2.79 -5.08
N GLU A 39 0.74 3.71 -4.19
CA GLU A 39 1.66 4.15 -3.15
C GLU A 39 2.03 3.02 -2.18
N ARG A 40 1.01 2.30 -1.71
CA ARG A 40 1.20 1.24 -0.71
C ARG A 40 1.98 0.04 -1.21
N LEU A 41 1.67 -0.42 -2.42
CA LEU A 41 2.31 -1.60 -3.02
C LEU A 41 3.60 -1.25 -3.77
N ASN A 42 3.84 0.04 -4.01
CA ASN A 42 4.90 0.55 -4.88
C ASN A 42 4.80 -0.04 -6.30
N ILE A 43 3.58 -0.06 -6.83
CA ILE A 43 3.24 -0.55 -8.18
C ILE A 43 2.55 0.57 -8.93
N PRO A 44 2.97 0.92 -10.16
CA PRO A 44 2.32 1.96 -10.94
C PRO A 44 0.81 1.72 -11.10
N THR A 45 0.02 2.78 -11.02
CA THR A 45 -1.45 2.74 -11.15
C THR A 45 -1.89 2.03 -12.45
N ALA A 46 -1.22 2.32 -13.58
CA ALA A 46 -1.50 1.67 -14.86
C ALA A 46 -1.31 0.14 -14.80
N THR A 47 -0.29 -0.32 -14.07
CA THR A 47 -0.04 -1.76 -13.86
C THR A 47 -1.15 -2.39 -13.03
N LEU A 48 -1.58 -1.73 -11.95
CA LEU A 48 -2.69 -2.21 -11.11
C LEU A 48 -4.00 -2.27 -11.88
N GLN A 49 -4.28 -1.29 -12.73
CA GLN A 49 -5.44 -1.27 -13.62
C GLN A 49 -5.40 -2.44 -14.62
N SER A 50 -4.25 -2.67 -15.25
CA SER A 50 -4.05 -3.81 -16.16
C SER A 50 -4.23 -5.14 -15.44
N GLN A 51 -3.65 -5.31 -14.26
CA GLN A 51 -3.79 -6.50 -13.42
C GLN A 51 -5.27 -6.76 -13.05
N LYS A 52 -6.00 -5.72 -12.63
CA LYS A 52 -7.41 -5.82 -12.26
C LYS A 52 -8.26 -6.26 -13.46
N SER A 53 -8.02 -5.65 -14.63
CA SER A 53 -8.75 -5.95 -15.86
C SER A 53 -8.48 -7.37 -16.38
N SER A 54 -7.21 -7.81 -16.39
CA SER A 54 -6.82 -9.13 -16.91
C SER A 54 -7.21 -10.28 -15.96
N SER A 55 -7.20 -10.03 -14.65
CA SER A 55 -7.53 -11.03 -13.65
C SER A 55 -9.03 -11.10 -13.34
N ASN A 56 -9.77 -10.01 -13.55
CA ASN A 56 -11.14 -9.82 -13.08
C ASN A 56 -11.25 -9.89 -11.54
N PHE A 57 -10.19 -9.48 -10.83
CA PHE A 57 -10.14 -9.44 -9.38
C PHE A 57 -10.80 -8.18 -8.83
N GLY A 58 -11.39 -8.28 -7.63
CA GLY A 58 -11.66 -7.12 -6.80
C GLY A 58 -10.36 -6.49 -6.27
N PHE A 59 -10.46 -5.32 -5.67
CA PHE A 59 -9.30 -4.63 -5.08
C PHE A 59 -8.64 -5.46 -3.96
N GLY A 60 -9.44 -6.12 -3.14
CA GLY A 60 -8.93 -6.98 -2.07
C GLY A 60 -8.13 -8.18 -2.59
N GLN A 61 -8.63 -8.85 -3.63
CA GLN A 61 -7.91 -9.94 -4.26
C GLN A 61 -6.65 -9.45 -4.97
N LEU A 62 -6.69 -8.27 -5.58
CA LEU A 62 -5.54 -7.61 -6.20
C LEU A 62 -4.42 -7.36 -5.19
N VAL A 63 -4.76 -6.87 -4.00
CA VAL A 63 -3.81 -6.68 -2.90
C VAL A 63 -3.20 -8.00 -2.45
N ILE A 64 -4.02 -9.01 -2.15
CA ILE A 64 -3.52 -10.30 -1.68
C ILE A 64 -2.61 -10.95 -2.72
N ALA A 65 -2.98 -10.92 -4.00
CA ALA A 65 -2.18 -11.49 -5.08
C ALA A 65 -0.81 -10.80 -5.22
N ASN A 66 -0.77 -9.46 -5.13
CA ASN A 66 0.48 -8.71 -5.19
C ASN A 66 1.36 -8.92 -3.93
N GLU A 67 0.77 -8.99 -2.74
CA GLU A 67 1.54 -9.31 -1.52
C GLU A 67 2.10 -10.74 -1.56
N LEU A 68 1.35 -11.71 -2.08
CA LEU A 68 1.84 -13.07 -2.31
C LEU A 68 2.94 -13.10 -3.38
N ALA A 69 2.77 -12.41 -4.48
CA ALA A 69 3.77 -12.31 -5.54
C ALA A 69 5.09 -11.75 -5.00
N LYS A 70 5.02 -10.63 -4.29
CA LYS A 70 6.16 -9.97 -3.63
C LYS A 70 6.86 -10.89 -2.63
N ALA A 71 6.10 -11.60 -1.82
CA ALA A 71 6.65 -12.46 -0.76
C ALA A 71 7.22 -13.79 -1.30
N SER A 72 6.66 -14.33 -2.39
CA SER A 72 7.07 -15.59 -2.99
C SER A 72 8.15 -15.47 -4.07
N GLY A 73 8.37 -14.26 -4.60
CA GLY A 73 9.18 -14.03 -5.79
C GLY A 73 8.50 -14.46 -7.10
N LYS A 74 7.24 -14.88 -7.06
CA LYS A 74 6.43 -15.18 -8.26
C LYS A 74 5.91 -13.88 -8.89
N THR A 75 5.49 -13.96 -10.15
CA THR A 75 4.79 -12.84 -10.78
C THR A 75 3.32 -12.81 -10.35
N PHE A 76 2.69 -11.63 -10.48
CA PHE A 76 1.25 -11.49 -10.27
C PHE A 76 0.44 -12.47 -11.13
N ASP A 77 0.82 -12.63 -12.39
CA ASP A 77 0.12 -13.51 -13.32
C ASP A 77 0.17 -14.98 -12.88
N GLN A 78 1.33 -15.44 -12.37
CA GLN A 78 1.44 -16.79 -11.83
C GLN A 78 0.51 -17.00 -10.63
N ILE A 79 0.49 -16.06 -9.68
CA ILE A 79 -0.41 -16.11 -8.52
C ILE A 79 -1.88 -16.08 -8.97
N SER A 80 -2.21 -15.20 -9.91
CA SER A 80 -3.56 -15.08 -10.47
C SER A 80 -4.03 -16.36 -11.16
N GLN A 81 -3.17 -17.00 -11.95
CA GLN A 81 -3.47 -18.26 -12.61
C GLN A 81 -3.66 -19.40 -11.62
N GLU A 82 -2.82 -19.50 -10.59
CA GLU A 82 -2.96 -20.50 -9.53
C GLU A 82 -4.30 -20.36 -8.79
N PHE A 83 -4.70 -19.13 -8.46
CA PHE A 83 -5.97 -18.86 -7.81
C PHE A 83 -7.18 -19.17 -8.73
N LYS A 84 -7.12 -18.74 -10.00
CA LYS A 84 -8.16 -19.06 -11.00
C LYS A 84 -8.26 -20.56 -11.31
N GLY A 85 -7.15 -21.28 -11.15
CA GLY A 85 -7.09 -22.74 -11.26
C GLY A 85 -7.70 -23.48 -10.07
N GLY A 86 -8.28 -22.75 -9.10
CA GLY A 86 -8.98 -23.33 -7.95
C GLY A 86 -8.14 -23.49 -6.68
N LYS A 87 -6.88 -23.00 -6.67
CA LYS A 87 -6.11 -22.98 -5.44
C LYS A 87 -6.60 -21.87 -4.52
N THR A 88 -6.62 -22.14 -3.23
CA THR A 88 -6.87 -21.10 -2.21
C THR A 88 -5.61 -20.28 -1.97
N TRP A 89 -5.76 -19.06 -1.44
CA TRP A 89 -4.64 -18.23 -1.01
C TRP A 89 -3.70 -18.95 -0.03
N SER A 90 -4.27 -19.79 0.83
CA SER A 90 -3.51 -20.61 1.77
C SER A 90 -2.63 -21.64 1.08
N GLN A 91 -3.14 -22.32 0.07
CA GLN A 91 -2.37 -23.31 -0.71
C GLN A 91 -1.22 -22.63 -1.46
N ILE A 92 -1.50 -21.49 -2.12
CA ILE A 92 -0.48 -20.71 -2.84
C ILE A 92 0.64 -20.27 -1.89
N ALA A 93 0.29 -19.79 -0.70
CA ALA A 93 1.26 -19.38 0.31
C ALA A 93 2.08 -20.57 0.85
N GLN A 94 1.43 -21.71 1.13
CA GLN A 94 2.11 -22.91 1.63
C GLN A 94 3.11 -23.47 0.62
N GLU A 95 2.72 -23.57 -0.64
CA GLU A 95 3.60 -24.02 -1.73
C GLU A 95 4.84 -23.12 -1.90
N SER A 96 4.69 -21.85 -1.51
CA SER A 96 5.78 -20.86 -1.53
C SER A 96 6.51 -20.72 -0.19
N ASN A 97 6.27 -21.62 0.79
CA ASN A 97 6.80 -21.56 2.16
C ASN A 97 6.54 -20.24 2.89
N LEU A 98 5.40 -19.57 2.60
CA LEU A 98 5.04 -18.31 3.21
C LEU A 98 4.18 -18.50 4.46
N LYS A 99 4.41 -17.63 5.44
CA LYS A 99 3.56 -17.56 6.64
C LYS A 99 2.32 -16.72 6.33
N LEU A 100 1.17 -17.38 6.19
CA LEU A 100 -0.12 -16.72 5.94
C LEU A 100 -0.44 -15.57 6.90
N GLY A 101 -0.08 -15.71 8.17
CA GLY A 101 -0.26 -14.64 9.15
C GLY A 101 0.42 -13.33 8.78
N ARG A 102 1.53 -13.38 8.04
CA ARG A 102 2.21 -12.21 7.50
C ARG A 102 1.36 -11.54 6.41
N ILE A 103 0.88 -12.32 5.45
CA ILE A 103 0.04 -11.81 4.36
C ILE A 103 -1.25 -11.18 4.91
N VAL A 104 -1.90 -11.82 5.91
CA VAL A 104 -3.06 -11.23 6.61
C VAL A 104 -2.69 -9.89 7.27
N LYS A 105 -1.53 -9.80 7.89
CA LYS A 105 -1.06 -8.55 8.54
C LYS A 105 -0.82 -7.45 7.50
N ASP A 106 -0.20 -7.80 6.39
CA ASP A 106 0.09 -6.86 5.31
C ASP A 106 -1.19 -6.38 4.64
N ALA A 107 -2.16 -7.26 4.37
CA ALA A 107 -3.49 -6.89 3.85
C ALA A 107 -4.25 -5.96 4.82
N LYS A 108 -4.25 -6.25 6.13
CA LYS A 108 -4.85 -5.36 7.15
C LYS A 108 -4.20 -3.99 7.19
N ARG A 109 -2.89 -3.94 7.04
CA ARG A 109 -2.15 -2.68 7.01
C ARG A 109 -2.54 -1.87 5.78
N THR A 110 -2.63 -2.50 4.62
CA THR A 110 -3.09 -1.87 3.38
C THR A 110 -4.50 -1.30 3.54
N ASP A 111 -5.44 -2.06 4.09
CA ASP A 111 -6.81 -1.61 4.37
C ASP A 111 -6.84 -0.37 5.28
N LYS A 112 -6.04 -0.38 6.34
CA LYS A 112 -5.94 0.74 7.28
C LYS A 112 -5.37 2.00 6.62
N GLU A 113 -4.28 1.88 5.87
CA GLU A 113 -3.62 2.98 5.18
C GLU A 113 -4.54 3.60 4.11
N MET A 114 -5.20 2.80 3.29
CA MET A 114 -6.21 3.26 2.33
C MET A 114 -7.34 4.07 3.01
N LYS A 115 -7.81 3.61 4.15
CA LYS A 115 -8.87 4.28 4.90
C LYS A 115 -8.42 5.61 5.49
N GLU A 116 -7.19 5.69 5.98
CA GLU A 116 -6.59 6.93 6.51
C GLU A 116 -6.41 7.96 5.40
N GLU A 117 -5.82 7.57 4.28
CA GLU A 117 -5.63 8.42 3.10
C GLU A 117 -6.97 8.96 2.56
N TRP A 118 -7.98 8.12 2.44
CA TRP A 118 -9.31 8.58 2.05
C TRP A 118 -9.90 9.62 3.01
N LYS A 119 -9.72 9.43 4.32
CA LYS A 119 -10.18 10.41 5.31
C LYS A 119 -9.46 11.74 5.17
N GLU A 120 -8.17 11.73 4.90
CA GLU A 120 -7.38 12.93 4.66
C GLU A 120 -7.86 13.67 3.41
N GLN A 121 -8.09 12.96 2.30
CA GLN A 121 -8.66 13.52 1.08
C GLN A 121 -10.04 14.14 1.33
N GLN A 122 -10.93 13.44 2.05
CA GLN A 122 -12.26 13.96 2.40
C GLN A 122 -12.17 15.21 3.30
N THR A 123 -11.21 15.23 4.21
CA THR A 123 -10.99 16.38 5.09
C THR A 123 -10.43 17.56 4.30
N ALA A 124 -9.52 17.34 3.37
CA ALA A 124 -8.99 18.37 2.49
C ALA A 124 -10.06 18.96 1.58
N LEU A 125 -10.97 18.14 1.05
CA LEU A 125 -12.11 18.60 0.24
C LEU A 125 -13.14 19.41 1.05
N LYS A 126 -13.38 19.04 2.31
CA LYS A 126 -14.33 19.77 3.19
C LYS A 126 -13.75 21.05 3.78
N HIS A 127 -12.43 21.12 3.94
CA HIS A 127 -11.72 22.23 4.54
C HIS A 127 -10.49 22.65 3.71
N PRO A 128 -10.69 23.16 2.49
CA PRO A 128 -9.58 23.52 1.59
C PRO A 128 -8.66 24.59 2.21
N GLU A 129 -9.20 25.46 3.07
CA GLU A 129 -8.41 26.48 3.77
C GLU A 129 -7.38 25.91 4.75
N ARG A 130 -7.67 24.74 5.36
CA ARG A 130 -6.74 24.05 6.27
C ARG A 130 -5.60 23.41 5.50
N ALA A 131 -5.91 22.73 4.40
CA ALA A 131 -4.92 22.14 3.53
C ALA A 131 -3.94 23.20 2.96
N GLN A 132 -4.46 24.35 2.54
CA GLN A 132 -3.64 25.48 2.07
C GLN A 132 -2.75 26.08 3.18
N LYS A 133 -3.22 26.12 4.43
CA LYS A 133 -2.40 26.59 5.56
C LYS A 133 -1.30 25.62 5.94
N GLU A 134 -1.55 24.31 5.87
CA GLU A 134 -0.55 23.28 6.14
C GLU A 134 0.55 23.29 5.07
N THR A 135 0.20 23.30 3.79
CA THR A 135 1.17 23.39 2.69
C THR A 135 1.99 24.69 2.77
N ALA A 136 1.36 25.81 3.09
CA ALA A 136 2.07 27.08 3.27
C ALA A 136 3.02 27.08 4.48
N LYS A 137 2.66 26.33 5.53
CA LYS A 137 3.53 26.17 6.71
C LYS A 137 4.74 25.29 6.38
N GLU A 138 4.53 24.16 5.71
CA GLU A 138 5.60 23.27 5.26
C GLU A 138 6.57 23.96 4.31
N THR A 139 6.06 24.73 3.35
CA THR A 139 6.89 25.51 2.42
C THR A 139 7.75 26.51 3.19
N ARG A 140 7.15 27.26 4.15
CA ARG A 140 7.92 28.21 4.98
C ARG A 140 8.98 27.53 5.85
N GLU A 141 8.72 26.33 6.36
CA GLU A 141 9.71 25.57 7.14
C GLU A 141 10.82 25.01 6.24
N ALA A 142 10.48 24.55 5.04
CA ALA A 142 11.47 24.13 4.05
C ALA A 142 12.38 25.29 3.63
N ASP A 143 11.82 26.48 3.35
CA ASP A 143 12.58 27.68 3.02
C ASP A 143 13.51 28.12 4.16
N LYS A 144 13.03 28.05 5.40
CA LYS A 144 13.87 28.34 6.58
C LYS A 144 15.04 27.36 6.72
N ARG A 145 14.80 26.07 6.47
CA ARG A 145 15.85 25.03 6.50
C ARG A 145 16.87 25.24 5.37
N ALA A 146 16.40 25.58 4.17
CA ALA A 146 17.26 25.88 3.03
C ALA A 146 18.13 27.12 3.30
N ALA A 147 17.55 28.20 3.83
CA ALA A 147 18.28 29.41 4.19
C ALA A 147 19.31 29.18 5.32
N ALA A 148 18.98 28.35 6.30
CA ALA A 148 19.91 27.97 7.37
C ALA A 148 21.11 27.16 6.83
N SER A 149 20.86 26.23 5.91
CA SER A 149 21.90 25.44 5.26
C SER A 149 22.83 26.31 4.41
N GLN A 150 22.30 27.28 3.66
CA GLN A 150 23.11 28.23 2.88
C GLN A 150 24.02 29.11 3.76
N ARG A 151 23.51 29.56 4.93
CA ARG A 151 24.33 30.32 5.89
C ARG A 151 25.48 29.51 6.46
N GLN A 152 25.30 28.21 6.70
CA GLN A 152 26.37 27.33 7.17
C GLN A 152 27.42 27.07 6.11
N THR A 153 27.06 26.99 4.83
CA THR A 153 28.05 26.84 3.75
C THR A 153 28.86 28.08 3.49
N MET A 154 28.26 29.27 3.66
CA MET A 154 28.98 30.54 3.49
C MET A 154 29.88 30.91 4.70
N ALA A 155 29.63 30.34 5.88
CA ALA A 155 30.39 30.58 7.11
C ALA A 155 31.65 29.72 7.23
N ARG A 156 32.03 28.89 6.26
CA ARG A 156 33.32 28.18 6.25
C ARG A 156 34.44 29.14 5.89
N PRO A 157 35.36 29.50 6.83
CA PRO A 157 36.48 30.35 6.47
C PRO A 157 37.40 29.60 5.53
N HIS A 158 37.79 30.26 4.44
CA HIS A 158 38.87 29.82 3.58
C HIS A 158 40.12 29.58 4.42
N GLY A 159 40.52 28.31 4.53
CA GLY A 159 41.74 27.94 5.22
C GLY A 159 42.93 28.71 4.61
N LYS A 160 43.62 29.46 5.44
CA LYS A 160 44.91 30.07 5.09
C LYS A 160 45.88 28.94 4.76
N ASN A 161 46.25 28.81 3.52
CA ASN A 161 47.51 28.15 3.15
C ASN A 161 48.65 29.06 3.54
N ARG A 162 49.50 28.56 4.40
CA ARG A 162 50.89 28.93 4.56
C ARG A 162 51.75 27.69 4.39
#